data_e59ad9001c5f1e5b1f8f12ff50bd4f1f
#
_entry.id   e59ad9001c5f1e5b1f8f12ff50bd4f1f
#
_cell.length_a   1.000
_cell.length_b   1.000
_cell.length_c   1.000
_cell.angle_alpha   90.00
_cell.angle_beta   90.00
_cell.angle_gamma   90.00
#
_symmetry.space_group_name_H-M   'P 1'
#
loop_
_entity.id
_entity.type
_entity.pdbx_description
1 polymer ?
#
loop_
_entity_poly.entity_id
_entity_poly.type
_entity_poly.pdbx_seq_one_letter_code
_entity_poly.pdbx_strand_id
1 'polypeptide(L)'
;MSPLDLLWLYFILASLQPLLQQRVLAVRRARALHALERRNRSRAITLIHRREGLAILGIPFGGYIDIDDSEAVIRAVEMTAPTLPIDLVLHTPGGLVLAAEQIAAALADHKGQVTVYVPHYAMSGGTLIALAADRIVLAPSAVLGPVDPQLGEYPAASILTAVGQKDPNEADDKTLILADVAHKAQTQVRQFVTGLLRRHLDDAGAEEVAAELSEGRWTHDFPIDAELARSFGLKVDTDLPDEVRELMRLYPQPRNRRPSVEYIPAPYQSPPREPARRWPSSRPPSRG
;
A
#
# COMPACT_ATOMS: atom_id res chain seq x y z
N MET A 1 15.72 32.07 -39.52
CA MET A 1 14.56 31.37 -38.90
C MET A 1 13.43 32.37 -38.81
N SER A 2 12.28 32.04 -39.39
CA SER A 2 11.09 32.89 -39.27
C SER A 2 10.50 32.82 -37.86
N PRO A 3 9.68 33.78 -37.42
CA PRO A 3 8.96 33.68 -36.13
C PRO A 3 8.11 32.41 -36.03
N LEU A 4 7.61 31.89 -37.14
CA LEU A 4 6.87 30.64 -37.25
C LEU A 4 7.77 29.42 -36.97
N ASP A 5 9.03 29.41 -37.44
CA ASP A 5 9.98 28.32 -37.19
C ASP A 5 10.32 28.24 -35.69
N LEU A 6 10.45 29.40 -35.02
CA LEU A 6 10.68 29.44 -33.58
C LEU A 6 9.48 28.94 -32.78
N LEU A 7 8.26 29.28 -33.24
CA LEU A 7 7.03 28.80 -32.62
C LEU A 7 6.90 27.26 -32.74
N TRP A 8 7.14 26.69 -33.91
CA TRP A 8 7.15 25.25 -34.15
C TRP A 8 8.22 24.57 -33.32
N LEU A 9 9.42 25.13 -33.25
CA LEU A 9 10.50 24.58 -32.41
C LEU A 9 10.10 24.57 -30.95
N TYR A 10 9.46 25.64 -30.46
CA TYR A 10 8.93 25.69 -29.09
C TYR A 10 7.90 24.58 -28.82
N PHE A 11 6.91 24.39 -29.72
CA PHE A 11 5.92 23.33 -29.57
C PHE A 11 6.54 21.93 -29.60
N ILE A 12 7.51 21.67 -30.45
CA ILE A 12 8.23 20.40 -30.50
C ILE A 12 8.98 20.15 -29.17
N LEU A 13 9.73 21.14 -28.70
CA LEU A 13 10.46 21.02 -27.42
C LEU A 13 9.50 20.87 -26.24
N ALA A 14 8.41 21.62 -26.21
CA ALA A 14 7.39 21.50 -25.17
C ALA A 14 6.71 20.11 -25.17
N SER A 15 6.46 19.53 -26.34
CA SER A 15 5.89 18.19 -26.46
C SER A 15 6.86 17.06 -26.08
N LEU A 16 8.17 17.27 -26.21
CA LEU A 16 9.20 16.33 -25.82
C LEU A 16 9.49 16.33 -24.32
N GLN A 17 9.21 17.46 -23.63
CA GLN A 17 9.50 17.63 -22.20
C GLN A 17 8.89 16.52 -21.32
N PRO A 18 7.61 16.13 -21.44
CA PRO A 18 7.03 15.06 -20.61
C PRO A 18 7.66 13.72 -20.88
N LEU A 19 8.02 13.41 -22.14
CA LEU A 19 8.71 12.16 -22.50
C LEU A 19 10.10 12.07 -21.86
N LEU A 20 10.85 13.17 -21.91
CA LEU A 20 12.17 13.23 -21.25
C LEU A 20 12.05 13.08 -19.73
N GLN A 21 11.07 13.75 -19.11
CA GLN A 21 10.83 13.62 -17.67
C GLN A 21 10.50 12.18 -17.28
N GLN A 22 9.64 11.50 -18.04
CA GLN A 22 9.30 10.09 -17.80
C GLN A 22 10.53 9.17 -17.94
N ARG A 23 11.37 9.37 -18.97
CA ARG A 23 12.61 8.61 -19.13
C ARG A 23 13.59 8.83 -17.99
N VAL A 24 13.79 10.08 -17.57
CA VAL A 24 14.67 10.40 -16.43
C VAL A 24 14.14 9.73 -15.16
N LEU A 25 12.82 9.76 -14.94
CA LEU A 25 12.19 9.13 -13.77
C LEU A 25 12.35 7.60 -13.81
N ALA A 26 12.15 6.97 -14.97
CA ALA A 26 12.37 5.54 -15.15
C ALA A 26 13.82 5.12 -14.84
N VAL A 27 14.81 5.87 -15.34
CA VAL A 27 16.22 5.62 -15.03
C VAL A 27 16.52 5.78 -13.53
N ARG A 28 15.94 6.79 -12.88
CA ARG A 28 16.11 6.99 -11.44
C ARG A 28 15.48 5.84 -10.64
N ARG A 29 14.28 5.38 -11.00
CA ARG A 29 13.63 4.20 -10.40
C ARG A 29 14.49 2.95 -10.54
N ALA A 30 14.99 2.68 -11.75
CA ALA A 30 15.88 1.54 -11.98
C ALA A 30 17.15 1.62 -11.11
N ARG A 31 17.77 2.79 -10.97
CA ARG A 31 18.94 2.97 -10.09
C ARG A 31 18.61 2.72 -8.62
N ALA A 32 17.45 3.18 -8.13
CA ALA A 32 17.02 2.95 -6.76
C ALA A 32 16.74 1.45 -6.50
N LEU A 33 16.08 0.76 -7.44
CA LEU A 33 15.90 -0.69 -7.39
C LEU A 33 17.25 -1.42 -7.33
N HIS A 34 18.18 -1.10 -8.23
CA HIS A 34 19.52 -1.70 -8.20
C HIS A 34 20.30 -1.37 -6.91
N ALA A 35 20.06 -0.25 -6.27
CA ALA A 35 20.67 0.04 -4.97
C ALA A 35 20.15 -0.91 -3.89
N LEU A 36 18.83 -1.16 -3.86
CA LEU A 36 18.21 -2.12 -2.96
C LEU A 36 18.70 -3.55 -3.23
N GLU A 37 18.72 -3.98 -4.50
CA GLU A 37 19.24 -5.29 -4.93
C GLU A 37 20.69 -5.53 -4.48
N ARG A 38 21.57 -4.52 -4.65
CA ARG A 38 22.97 -4.63 -4.20
C ARG A 38 23.10 -4.70 -2.70
N ARG A 39 22.31 -3.91 -1.97
CA ARG A 39 22.31 -3.91 -0.50
C ARG A 39 21.94 -5.29 0.04
N ASN A 40 20.85 -5.85 -0.44
CA ASN A 40 20.25 -7.07 0.11
C ASN A 40 20.68 -8.34 -0.63
N ARG A 41 21.37 -8.21 -1.77
CA ARG A 41 21.69 -9.32 -2.70
C ARG A 41 20.43 -10.08 -3.09
N SER A 42 19.39 -9.36 -3.45
CA SER A 42 18.05 -9.83 -3.75
C SER A 42 17.58 -9.38 -5.13
N ARG A 43 16.42 -9.85 -5.55
CA ARG A 43 15.64 -9.28 -6.63
C ARG A 43 14.64 -8.28 -6.08
N ALA A 44 14.73 -7.03 -6.49
CA ALA A 44 13.77 -6.00 -6.07
C ALA A 44 12.61 -5.89 -7.06
N ILE A 45 11.39 -5.99 -6.53
CA ILE A 45 10.12 -5.84 -7.26
C ILE A 45 9.33 -4.70 -6.62
N THR A 46 8.55 -3.96 -7.40
CA THR A 46 7.65 -2.92 -6.87
C THR A 46 6.23 -3.16 -7.29
N LEU A 47 5.30 -3.04 -6.36
CA LEU A 47 3.87 -2.95 -6.60
C LEU A 47 3.38 -1.70 -5.85
N ILE A 48 3.33 -0.57 -6.55
CA ILE A 48 3.09 0.73 -5.94
C ILE A 48 1.94 1.43 -6.65
N HIS A 49 0.80 1.42 -6.01
CA HIS A 49 -0.39 2.13 -6.45
C HIS A 49 -0.42 3.54 -5.83
N ARG A 50 -0.16 4.54 -6.66
CA ARG A 50 -0.48 5.93 -6.34
C ARG A 50 -1.77 6.28 -7.07
N ARG A 51 -2.59 7.12 -6.49
CA ARG A 51 -3.72 7.71 -7.22
C ARG A 51 -3.18 8.59 -8.34
N GLU A 52 -2.74 7.99 -9.41
CA GLU A 52 -2.47 8.69 -10.67
C GLU A 52 -3.84 8.86 -11.33
N GLY A 53 -4.64 9.80 -10.79
CA GLY A 53 -6.00 9.97 -11.23
C GLY A 53 -6.10 10.72 -12.54
N LEU A 54 -6.27 10.01 -13.63
CA LEU A 54 -7.18 10.44 -14.68
C LEU A 54 -8.57 9.92 -14.28
N ALA A 55 -9.35 10.73 -13.57
CA ALA A 55 -10.77 10.50 -13.45
C ALA A 55 -11.40 10.84 -14.80
N ILE A 56 -11.69 9.85 -15.62
CA ILE A 56 -12.53 9.99 -16.79
C ILE A 56 -13.97 9.86 -16.29
N LEU A 57 -14.77 10.92 -16.42
CA LEU A 57 -16.18 10.99 -15.99
C LEU A 57 -16.42 10.75 -14.49
N GLY A 58 -15.46 11.11 -13.62
CA GLY A 58 -15.62 10.97 -12.17
C GLY A 58 -15.38 9.56 -11.62
N ILE A 59 -15.03 8.60 -12.46
CA ILE A 59 -14.64 7.23 -12.06
C ILE A 59 -13.12 7.21 -11.95
N PRO A 60 -12.53 6.91 -10.76
CA PRO A 60 -11.09 6.75 -10.63
C PRO A 60 -10.66 5.48 -11.38
N PHE A 61 -10.00 5.66 -12.54
CA PHE A 61 -9.33 4.57 -13.23
C PHE A 61 -7.92 4.41 -12.67
N GLY A 62 -7.62 3.19 -12.17
CA GLY A 62 -6.30 2.78 -11.73
C GLY A 62 -6.01 3.05 -10.24
N GLY A 63 -5.08 2.30 -9.71
CA GLY A 63 -4.59 2.45 -8.34
C GLY A 63 -5.05 1.35 -7.38
N TYR A 64 -5.41 0.19 -7.88
CA TYR A 64 -5.70 -1.03 -7.13
C TYR A 64 -5.11 -2.25 -7.86
N ILE A 65 -4.91 -3.35 -7.15
CA ILE A 65 -4.35 -4.59 -7.70
C ILE A 65 -5.30 -5.17 -8.74
N ASP A 66 -4.80 -5.39 -9.95
CA ASP A 66 -5.52 -6.00 -11.06
C ASP A 66 -4.76 -7.21 -11.66
N ILE A 67 -5.31 -7.77 -12.75
CA ILE A 67 -4.73 -8.95 -13.39
C ILE A 67 -3.39 -8.63 -14.04
N ASP A 68 -3.23 -7.45 -14.63
CA ASP A 68 -1.97 -7.03 -15.26
C ASP A 68 -0.84 -6.95 -14.22
N ASP A 69 -1.14 -6.46 -13.01
CA ASP A 69 -0.23 -6.46 -11.88
C ASP A 69 0.18 -7.88 -11.48
N SER A 70 -0.79 -8.80 -11.38
CA SER A 70 -0.50 -10.18 -11.01
C SER A 70 0.39 -10.86 -12.04
N GLU A 71 0.11 -10.71 -13.33
CA GLU A 71 0.93 -11.23 -14.40
C GLU A 71 2.36 -10.66 -14.37
N ALA A 72 2.49 -9.36 -14.14
CA ALA A 72 3.79 -8.70 -14.09
C ALA A 72 4.63 -9.16 -12.88
N VAL A 73 4.03 -9.27 -11.69
CA VAL A 73 4.73 -9.72 -10.48
C VAL A 73 5.08 -11.20 -10.58
N ILE A 74 4.16 -12.07 -11.01
CA ILE A 74 4.41 -13.51 -11.20
C ILE A 74 5.57 -13.72 -12.18
N ARG A 75 5.56 -13.03 -13.32
CA ARG A 75 6.66 -13.09 -14.29
C ARG A 75 7.99 -12.65 -13.67
N ALA A 76 8.00 -11.62 -12.84
CA ALA A 76 9.21 -11.17 -12.15
C ALA A 76 9.72 -12.23 -11.15
N VAL A 77 8.84 -12.92 -10.45
CA VAL A 77 9.17 -14.05 -9.56
C VAL A 77 9.73 -15.22 -10.36
N GLU A 78 9.07 -15.64 -11.44
CA GLU A 78 9.50 -16.74 -12.32
C GLU A 78 10.87 -16.48 -12.98
N MET A 79 11.17 -15.22 -13.33
CA MET A 79 12.47 -14.81 -13.88
C MET A 79 13.57 -14.72 -12.81
N THR A 80 13.24 -14.90 -11.54
CA THR A 80 14.18 -14.86 -10.43
C THR A 80 14.70 -16.26 -10.13
N ALA A 81 16.01 -16.41 -9.94
CA ALA A 81 16.59 -17.70 -9.57
C ALA A 81 15.91 -18.23 -8.29
N PRO A 82 15.53 -19.50 -8.19
CA PRO A 82 14.69 -20.03 -7.12
C PRO A 82 15.19 -19.75 -5.68
N THR A 83 16.50 -19.65 -5.49
CA THR A 83 17.12 -19.42 -4.17
C THR A 83 17.53 -17.97 -3.93
N LEU A 84 17.38 -17.09 -4.95
CA LEU A 84 17.70 -15.68 -4.80
C LEU A 84 16.61 -15.00 -3.96
N PRO A 85 16.94 -14.25 -2.90
CA PRO A 85 15.93 -13.53 -2.14
C PRO A 85 15.14 -12.52 -2.99
N ILE A 86 13.87 -12.31 -2.63
CA ILE A 86 13.00 -11.32 -3.25
C ILE A 86 12.67 -10.22 -2.23
N ASP A 87 12.84 -8.97 -2.65
CA ASP A 87 12.42 -7.78 -1.94
C ASP A 87 11.26 -7.13 -2.70
N LEU A 88 10.06 -7.19 -2.16
CA LEU A 88 8.88 -6.53 -2.72
C LEU A 88 8.58 -5.23 -1.99
N VAL A 89 8.65 -4.10 -2.70
CA VAL A 89 8.16 -2.82 -2.17
C VAL A 89 6.69 -2.67 -2.53
N LEU A 90 5.85 -2.73 -1.49
CA LEU A 90 4.39 -2.82 -1.62
C LEU A 90 3.71 -1.57 -1.05
N HIS A 91 2.91 -0.89 -1.88
CA HIS A 91 2.07 0.22 -1.47
C HIS A 91 0.76 0.19 -2.27
N THR A 92 -0.34 -0.20 -1.64
CA THR A 92 -1.60 -0.44 -2.33
C THR A 92 -2.82 -0.37 -1.41
N PRO A 93 -3.95 0.14 -1.88
CA PRO A 93 -5.22 0.03 -1.16
C PRO A 93 -5.84 -1.38 -1.23
N GLY A 94 -5.25 -2.32 -1.97
CA GLY A 94 -5.82 -3.61 -2.28
C GLY A 94 -6.30 -3.70 -3.72
N GLY A 95 -7.23 -4.59 -4.01
CA GLY A 95 -7.79 -4.78 -5.35
C GLY A 95 -8.49 -6.11 -5.55
N LEU A 96 -8.42 -6.67 -6.76
CA LEU A 96 -9.04 -7.95 -7.09
C LEU A 96 -8.45 -9.08 -6.24
N VAL A 97 -9.32 -9.79 -5.52
CA VAL A 97 -8.93 -10.90 -4.65
C VAL A 97 -8.12 -11.93 -5.42
N LEU A 98 -8.60 -12.35 -6.60
CA LEU A 98 -7.90 -13.32 -7.46
C LEU A 98 -6.47 -12.90 -7.77
N ALA A 99 -6.26 -11.64 -8.18
CA ALA A 99 -4.93 -11.13 -8.52
C ALA A 99 -4.01 -11.10 -7.29
N ALA A 100 -4.52 -10.66 -6.14
CA ALA A 100 -3.78 -10.64 -4.89
C ALA A 100 -3.40 -12.06 -4.40
N GLU A 101 -4.33 -13.02 -4.49
CA GLU A 101 -4.08 -14.43 -4.16
C GLU A 101 -3.03 -15.05 -5.09
N GLN A 102 -3.07 -14.77 -6.39
CA GLN A 102 -2.07 -15.25 -7.35
C GLN A 102 -0.68 -14.72 -7.03
N ILE A 103 -0.55 -13.42 -6.72
CA ILE A 103 0.73 -12.82 -6.31
C ILE A 103 1.21 -13.46 -5.00
N ALA A 104 0.33 -13.57 -4.00
CA ALA A 104 0.67 -14.14 -2.71
C ALA A 104 1.12 -15.60 -2.83
N ALA A 105 0.43 -16.42 -3.64
CA ALA A 105 0.81 -17.80 -3.90
C ALA A 105 2.20 -17.89 -4.57
N ALA A 106 2.45 -17.10 -5.60
CA ALA A 106 3.74 -17.08 -6.30
C ALA A 106 4.91 -16.69 -5.36
N LEU A 107 4.70 -15.74 -4.46
CA LEU A 107 5.69 -15.35 -3.45
C LEU A 107 5.87 -16.44 -2.38
N ALA A 108 4.78 -17.06 -1.93
CA ALA A 108 4.82 -18.14 -0.95
C ALA A 108 5.54 -19.40 -1.47
N ASP A 109 5.42 -19.70 -2.76
CA ASP A 109 6.07 -20.85 -3.40
C ASP A 109 7.56 -20.61 -3.71
N HIS A 110 8.01 -19.35 -3.64
CA HIS A 110 9.41 -19.01 -3.91
C HIS A 110 10.33 -19.61 -2.83
N LYS A 111 11.45 -20.23 -3.27
CA LYS A 111 12.39 -20.94 -2.38
C LYS A 111 13.33 -20.01 -1.60
N GLY A 112 13.65 -18.86 -2.17
CA GLY A 112 14.46 -17.83 -1.52
C GLY A 112 13.63 -17.04 -0.51
N GLN A 113 14.31 -16.34 0.41
CA GLN A 113 13.63 -15.50 1.38
C GLN A 113 12.86 -14.38 0.68
N VAL A 114 11.60 -14.19 1.05
CA VAL A 114 10.75 -13.08 0.57
C VAL A 114 10.60 -12.06 1.69
N THR A 115 10.99 -10.81 1.39
CA THR A 115 10.76 -9.67 2.29
C THR A 115 9.81 -8.68 1.61
N VAL A 116 8.75 -8.30 2.32
CA VAL A 116 7.81 -7.26 1.86
C VAL A 116 8.04 -5.99 2.67
N TYR A 117 8.34 -4.89 1.97
CA TYR A 117 8.50 -3.55 2.54
C TYR A 117 7.23 -2.73 2.31
N VAL A 118 6.62 -2.26 3.37
CA VAL A 118 5.41 -1.41 3.32
C VAL A 118 5.76 -0.01 3.80
N PRO A 119 5.97 0.95 2.89
CA PRO A 119 6.38 2.31 3.26
C PRO A 119 5.26 3.19 3.82
N HIS A 120 3.97 2.89 3.49
CA HIS A 120 2.83 3.64 4.01
C HIS A 120 1.65 2.74 4.37
N TYR A 121 1.11 1.97 3.42
CA TYR A 121 0.03 1.02 3.68
C TYR A 121 -0.03 -0.09 2.62
N ALA A 122 -0.52 -1.24 3.06
CA ALA A 122 -0.91 -2.35 2.19
C ALA A 122 -2.22 -2.94 2.73
N MET A 123 -3.34 -2.49 2.16
CA MET A 123 -4.69 -2.83 2.64
C MET A 123 -5.28 -4.01 1.89
N SER A 124 -6.20 -4.74 2.51
CA SER A 124 -6.98 -5.77 1.83
C SER A 124 -6.11 -6.79 1.07
N GLY A 125 -6.23 -6.90 -0.26
CA GLY A 125 -5.36 -7.73 -1.09
C GLY A 125 -3.85 -7.45 -0.92
N GLY A 126 -3.48 -6.22 -0.53
CA GLY A 126 -2.10 -5.90 -0.16
C GLY A 126 -1.65 -6.61 1.11
N THR A 127 -2.55 -6.77 2.08
CA THR A 127 -2.27 -7.57 3.28
C THR A 127 -2.07 -9.05 2.92
N LEU A 128 -2.91 -9.63 2.03
CA LEU A 128 -2.71 -11.00 1.54
C LEU A 128 -1.29 -11.21 0.99
N ILE A 129 -0.83 -10.26 0.17
CA ILE A 129 0.52 -10.31 -0.40
C ILE A 129 1.59 -10.19 0.71
N ALA A 130 1.39 -9.31 1.69
CA ALA A 130 2.32 -9.16 2.80
C ALA A 130 2.42 -10.42 3.68
N LEU A 131 1.30 -11.12 3.92
CA LEU A 131 1.24 -12.37 4.69
C LEU A 131 1.98 -13.55 4.01
N ALA A 132 2.18 -13.48 2.70
CA ALA A 132 2.95 -14.49 1.96
C ALA A 132 4.47 -14.38 2.17
N ALA A 133 4.95 -13.26 2.72
CA ALA A 133 6.38 -13.01 2.92
C ALA A 133 6.93 -13.70 4.16
N ASP A 134 8.19 -14.10 4.13
CA ASP A 134 8.90 -14.62 5.31
C ASP A 134 9.18 -13.52 6.35
N ARG A 135 9.25 -12.27 5.89
CA ARG A 135 9.50 -11.09 6.70
C ARG A 135 8.73 -9.88 6.17
N ILE A 136 8.08 -9.16 7.05
CA ILE A 136 7.39 -7.89 6.75
C ILE A 136 8.15 -6.73 7.38
N VAL A 137 8.41 -5.67 6.64
CA VAL A 137 9.04 -4.45 7.14
C VAL A 137 8.08 -3.29 6.93
N LEU A 138 7.45 -2.83 8.01
CA LEU A 138 6.57 -1.66 8.01
C LEU A 138 7.36 -0.40 8.35
N ALA A 139 7.15 0.72 7.65
CA ALA A 139 7.60 2.00 8.18
C ALA A 139 6.92 2.26 9.54
N PRO A 140 7.49 3.10 10.44
CA PRO A 140 6.92 3.31 11.77
C PRO A 140 5.45 3.76 11.81
N SER A 141 4.98 4.43 10.75
CA SER A 141 3.57 4.85 10.60
C SER A 141 2.81 4.06 9.52
N ALA A 142 3.42 2.99 9.00
CA ALA A 142 2.77 2.17 7.98
C ALA A 142 1.80 1.16 8.63
N VAL A 143 0.79 0.79 7.86
CA VAL A 143 -0.26 -0.12 8.30
C VAL A 143 -0.58 -1.17 7.26
N LEU A 144 -1.04 -2.32 7.74
CA LEU A 144 -1.82 -3.30 6.99
C LEU A 144 -3.31 -3.05 7.24
N GLY A 145 -4.18 -3.81 6.59
CA GLY A 145 -5.62 -3.76 6.83
C GLY A 145 -6.25 -5.14 6.90
N PRO A 146 -7.52 -5.23 7.32
CA PRO A 146 -8.31 -6.45 7.22
C PRO A 146 -8.42 -6.94 5.78
N VAL A 147 -8.70 -8.22 5.61
CA VAL A 147 -8.86 -8.86 4.30
C VAL A 147 -10.30 -9.34 4.08
N ASP A 148 -11.25 -8.76 4.82
CA ASP A 148 -12.66 -9.09 4.72
C ASP A 148 -13.20 -8.80 3.30
N PRO A 149 -13.88 -9.77 2.66
CA PRO A 149 -14.37 -9.58 1.30
C PRO A 149 -15.43 -8.49 1.21
N GLN A 150 -15.35 -7.67 0.15
CA GLN A 150 -16.33 -6.64 -0.16
C GLN A 150 -17.19 -7.08 -1.35
N LEU A 151 -18.51 -7.02 -1.22
CA LEU A 151 -19.48 -7.35 -2.27
C LEU A 151 -20.22 -6.08 -2.67
N GLY A 152 -19.74 -5.42 -3.72
CA GLY A 152 -20.20 -4.10 -4.09
C GLY A 152 -19.81 -3.07 -3.03
N GLU A 153 -20.82 -2.44 -2.41
CA GLU A 153 -20.61 -1.41 -1.38
C GLU A 153 -20.61 -1.96 0.06
N TYR A 154 -20.84 -3.26 0.26
CA TYR A 154 -21.04 -3.85 1.58
C TYR A 154 -20.00 -4.93 1.91
N PRO A 155 -19.47 -4.94 3.16
CA PRO A 155 -18.69 -6.06 3.66
C PRO A 155 -19.53 -7.35 3.69
N ALA A 156 -18.93 -8.48 3.30
CA ALA A 156 -19.61 -9.78 3.35
C ALA A 156 -20.13 -10.09 4.75
N ALA A 157 -19.37 -9.80 5.78
CA ALA A 157 -19.78 -9.99 7.18
C ALA A 157 -21.02 -9.18 7.55
N SER A 158 -21.17 -7.95 7.05
CA SER A 158 -22.34 -7.11 7.30
C SER A 158 -23.59 -7.63 6.62
N ILE A 159 -23.45 -8.18 5.39
CA ILE A 159 -24.55 -8.84 4.69
C ILE A 159 -25.04 -10.04 5.48
N LEU A 160 -24.12 -10.90 5.94
CA LEU A 160 -24.44 -12.09 6.73
C LEU A 160 -25.10 -11.72 8.06
N THR A 161 -24.60 -10.70 8.73
CA THR A 161 -25.20 -10.18 9.98
C THR A 161 -26.61 -9.67 9.77
N ALA A 162 -26.83 -8.90 8.70
CA ALA A 162 -28.16 -8.35 8.40
C ALA A 162 -29.20 -9.45 8.10
N VAL A 163 -28.79 -10.48 7.34
CA VAL A 163 -29.68 -11.61 7.04
C VAL A 163 -29.94 -12.46 8.27
N GLY A 164 -28.93 -12.70 9.11
CA GLY A 164 -29.08 -13.46 10.36
C GLY A 164 -29.99 -12.82 11.41
N GLN A 165 -30.30 -11.52 11.28
CA GLN A 165 -31.21 -10.78 12.16
C GLN A 165 -32.66 -10.76 11.67
N LYS A 166 -32.95 -11.26 10.45
CA LYS A 166 -34.28 -11.25 9.83
C LYS A 166 -34.87 -12.64 9.78
N ASP A 167 -36.22 -12.70 9.77
CA ASP A 167 -36.90 -13.92 9.34
C ASP A 167 -36.56 -14.15 7.86
N PRO A 168 -36.16 -15.37 7.44
CA PRO A 168 -35.91 -15.67 6.02
C PRO A 168 -37.07 -15.32 5.08
N ASN A 169 -38.32 -15.38 5.56
CA ASN A 169 -39.49 -15.02 4.79
C ASN A 169 -39.65 -13.49 4.59
N GLU A 170 -38.90 -12.68 5.33
CA GLU A 170 -38.90 -11.21 5.18
C GLU A 170 -37.74 -10.70 4.34
N ALA A 171 -36.81 -11.58 3.92
CA ALA A 171 -35.71 -11.25 3.06
C ALA A 171 -36.08 -11.49 1.58
N ASP A 172 -35.78 -10.55 0.71
CA ASP A 172 -35.95 -10.74 -0.74
C ASP A 172 -34.90 -11.71 -1.30
N ASP A 173 -35.17 -12.33 -2.45
CA ASP A 173 -34.32 -13.32 -3.09
C ASP A 173 -32.89 -12.78 -3.36
N LYS A 174 -32.77 -11.51 -3.75
CA LYS A 174 -31.48 -10.89 -4.03
C LYS A 174 -30.61 -10.82 -2.76
N THR A 175 -31.21 -10.48 -1.63
CA THR A 175 -30.53 -10.42 -0.34
C THR A 175 -30.07 -11.82 0.09
N LEU A 176 -30.90 -12.84 -0.11
CA LEU A 176 -30.53 -14.25 0.18
C LEU A 176 -29.40 -14.74 -0.73
N ILE A 177 -29.45 -14.42 -2.03
CA ILE A 177 -28.37 -14.74 -2.97
C ILE A 177 -27.07 -14.05 -2.58
N LEU A 178 -27.13 -12.75 -2.21
CA LEU A 178 -25.95 -12.03 -1.74
C LEU A 178 -25.36 -12.62 -0.45
N ALA A 179 -26.20 -13.12 0.46
CA ALA A 179 -25.74 -13.78 1.68
C ALA A 179 -25.01 -15.10 1.35
N ASP A 180 -25.50 -15.90 0.42
CA ASP A 180 -24.80 -17.10 -0.04
C ASP A 180 -23.45 -16.78 -0.68
N VAL A 181 -23.39 -15.76 -1.54
CA VAL A 181 -22.13 -15.29 -2.13
C VAL A 181 -21.18 -14.75 -1.05
N ALA A 182 -21.69 -13.99 -0.08
CA ALA A 182 -20.91 -13.46 1.05
C ALA A 182 -20.29 -14.57 1.88
N HIS A 183 -21.06 -15.61 2.21
CA HIS A 183 -20.55 -16.76 2.95
C HIS A 183 -19.44 -17.50 2.19
N LYS A 184 -19.63 -17.73 0.89
CA LYS A 184 -18.62 -18.35 0.03
C LYS A 184 -17.34 -17.52 -0.03
N ALA A 185 -17.45 -16.20 -0.26
CA ALA A 185 -16.32 -15.29 -0.36
C ALA A 185 -15.52 -15.26 0.96
N GLN A 186 -16.21 -15.14 2.09
CA GLN A 186 -15.58 -15.15 3.41
C GLN A 186 -14.85 -16.48 3.70
N THR A 187 -15.49 -17.61 3.40
CA THR A 187 -14.91 -18.94 3.56
C THR A 187 -13.64 -19.10 2.71
N GLN A 188 -13.67 -18.68 1.44
CA GLN A 188 -12.54 -18.78 0.53
C GLN A 188 -11.35 -17.93 1.00
N VAL A 189 -11.59 -16.65 1.32
CA VAL A 189 -10.53 -15.76 1.81
C VAL A 189 -9.96 -16.28 3.14
N ARG A 190 -10.80 -16.71 4.08
CA ARG A 190 -10.34 -17.28 5.33
C ARG A 190 -9.44 -18.50 5.11
N GLN A 191 -9.84 -19.44 4.26
CA GLN A 191 -9.02 -20.63 3.94
C GLN A 191 -7.68 -20.25 3.33
N PHE A 192 -7.66 -19.29 2.41
CA PHE A 192 -6.43 -18.81 1.79
C PHE A 192 -5.50 -18.15 2.81
N VAL A 193 -6.03 -17.26 3.65
CA VAL A 193 -5.27 -16.59 4.73
C VAL A 193 -4.71 -17.61 5.73
N THR A 194 -5.53 -18.59 6.15
CA THR A 194 -5.07 -19.67 7.04
C THR A 194 -3.89 -20.43 6.43
N GLY A 195 -3.96 -20.72 5.12
CA GLY A 195 -2.86 -21.37 4.39
C GLY A 195 -1.56 -20.55 4.41
N LEU A 196 -1.65 -19.25 4.23
CA LEU A 196 -0.48 -18.34 4.32
C LEU A 196 0.07 -18.27 5.75
N LEU A 197 -0.79 -18.15 6.76
CA LEU A 197 -0.40 -18.00 8.16
C LEU A 197 0.25 -19.25 8.74
N ARG A 198 -0.07 -20.44 8.26
CA ARG A 198 0.60 -21.72 8.64
C ARG A 198 2.10 -21.74 8.36
N ARG A 199 2.61 -20.79 7.58
CA ARG A 199 4.06 -20.59 7.39
C ARG A 199 4.72 -19.93 8.60
N HIS A 200 3.95 -19.30 9.47
CA HIS A 200 4.41 -18.46 10.57
C HIS A 200 3.91 -18.93 11.94
N LEU A 201 2.73 -19.54 11.97
CA LEU A 201 1.98 -19.92 13.17
C LEU A 201 1.65 -21.42 13.16
N ASP A 202 1.29 -21.96 14.31
CA ASP A 202 0.65 -23.27 14.39
C ASP A 202 -0.78 -23.24 13.81
N ASP A 203 -1.39 -24.40 13.64
CA ASP A 203 -2.71 -24.51 13.01
C ASP A 203 -3.79 -23.70 13.75
N ALA A 204 -3.80 -23.73 15.09
CA ALA A 204 -4.78 -23.03 15.90
C ALA A 204 -4.61 -21.50 15.81
N GLY A 205 -3.38 -21.00 15.92
CA GLY A 205 -3.07 -19.58 15.77
C GLY A 205 -3.34 -19.08 14.36
N ALA A 206 -3.04 -19.88 13.32
CA ALA A 206 -3.33 -19.51 11.94
C ALA A 206 -4.84 -19.39 11.69
N GLU A 207 -5.66 -20.28 12.23
CA GLU A 207 -7.11 -20.20 12.11
C GLU A 207 -7.72 -19.02 12.87
N GLU A 208 -7.24 -18.74 14.08
CA GLU A 208 -7.69 -17.61 14.90
C GLU A 208 -7.39 -16.29 14.22
N VAL A 209 -6.16 -16.06 13.78
CA VAL A 209 -5.75 -14.81 13.11
C VAL A 209 -6.43 -14.68 11.74
N ALA A 210 -6.61 -15.77 11.00
CA ALA A 210 -7.34 -15.74 9.73
C ALA A 210 -8.79 -15.32 9.92
N ALA A 211 -9.48 -15.83 10.94
CA ALA A 211 -10.84 -15.42 11.28
C ALA A 211 -10.88 -13.94 11.65
N GLU A 212 -9.94 -13.50 12.49
CA GLU A 212 -9.85 -12.11 12.92
C GLU A 212 -9.67 -11.14 11.74
N LEU A 213 -8.85 -11.50 10.76
CA LEU A 213 -8.57 -10.66 9.59
C LEU A 213 -9.69 -10.67 8.53
N SER A 214 -10.47 -11.77 8.41
CA SER A 214 -11.40 -11.99 7.27
C SER A 214 -12.88 -11.95 7.62
N GLU A 215 -13.26 -12.05 8.90
CA GLU A 215 -14.68 -12.21 9.30
C GLU A 215 -15.36 -10.88 9.68
N GLY A 216 -14.74 -9.74 9.38
CA GLY A 216 -15.36 -8.43 9.57
C GLY A 216 -15.43 -7.99 11.03
N ARG A 217 -14.42 -8.34 11.83
CA ARG A 217 -14.26 -7.83 13.19
C ARG A 217 -14.12 -6.30 13.22
N TRP A 218 -13.45 -5.74 12.19
CA TRP A 218 -13.21 -4.31 12.03
C TRP A 218 -13.82 -3.80 10.74
N THR A 219 -13.82 -2.49 10.59
CA THR A 219 -14.09 -1.86 9.29
C THR A 219 -12.94 -2.15 8.32
N HIS A 220 -13.25 -2.19 7.03
CA HIS A 220 -12.27 -2.54 5.99
C HIS A 220 -11.02 -1.62 5.95
N ASP A 221 -11.13 -0.42 6.47
CA ASP A 221 -10.07 0.58 6.57
C ASP A 221 -9.36 0.61 7.93
N PHE A 222 -9.63 -0.37 8.82
CA PHE A 222 -9.01 -0.44 10.13
C PHE A 222 -7.48 -0.59 10.01
N PRO A 223 -6.68 0.27 10.69
CA PRO A 223 -5.23 0.22 10.59
C PRO A 223 -4.66 -0.86 11.52
N ILE A 224 -4.02 -1.86 10.93
CA ILE A 224 -3.22 -2.87 11.63
C ILE A 224 -1.77 -2.38 11.61
N ASP A 225 -1.33 -1.78 12.69
CA ASP A 225 0.04 -1.30 12.83
C ASP A 225 1.05 -2.43 13.13
N ALA A 226 2.33 -2.08 13.28
CA ALA A 226 3.38 -3.06 13.53
C ALA A 226 3.23 -3.77 14.89
N GLU A 227 2.66 -3.13 15.90
CA GLU A 227 2.45 -3.72 17.22
C GLU A 227 1.35 -4.77 17.18
N LEU A 228 0.20 -4.40 16.60
CA LEU A 228 -0.92 -5.32 16.42
C LEU A 228 -0.53 -6.50 15.50
N ALA A 229 0.19 -6.25 14.41
CA ALA A 229 0.66 -7.31 13.53
C ALA A 229 1.62 -8.29 14.25
N ARG A 230 2.49 -7.80 15.13
CA ARG A 230 3.33 -8.68 15.98
C ARG A 230 2.51 -9.46 17.00
N SER A 231 1.44 -8.88 17.54
CA SER A 231 0.56 -9.61 18.48
C SER A 231 -0.15 -10.79 17.83
N PHE A 232 -0.31 -10.78 16.52
CA PHE A 232 -0.75 -11.93 15.70
C PHE A 232 0.36 -12.96 15.45
N GLY A 233 1.56 -12.77 15.99
CA GLY A 233 2.69 -13.67 15.79
C GLY A 233 3.44 -13.46 14.46
N LEU A 234 3.14 -12.42 13.70
CA LEU A 234 3.82 -12.11 12.43
C LEU A 234 5.23 -11.54 12.69
N LYS A 235 6.18 -11.91 11.83
CA LYS A 235 7.55 -11.38 11.86
C LYS A 235 7.62 -9.99 11.23
N VAL A 236 7.34 -8.97 12.03
CA VAL A 236 7.28 -7.57 11.57
C VAL A 236 8.42 -6.75 12.16
N ASP A 237 9.21 -6.13 11.28
CA ASP A 237 10.22 -5.13 11.60
C ASP A 237 9.74 -3.72 11.24
N THR A 238 10.39 -2.70 11.82
CA THR A 238 10.08 -1.29 11.53
C THR A 238 11.25 -0.49 10.98
N ASP A 239 12.40 -1.15 10.75
CA ASP A 239 13.58 -0.51 10.18
C ASP A 239 13.51 -0.54 8.64
N LEU A 240 12.78 0.43 8.08
CA LEU A 240 12.64 0.56 6.64
C LEU A 240 13.94 1.11 6.04
N PRO A 241 14.55 0.45 5.03
CA PRO A 241 15.75 0.93 4.36
C PRO A 241 15.58 2.30 3.70
N ASP A 242 16.64 3.11 3.71
CA ASP A 242 16.63 4.42 3.06
C ASP A 242 16.43 4.30 1.53
N GLU A 243 16.92 3.22 0.92
CA GLU A 243 16.71 2.91 -0.50
C GLU A 243 15.22 2.78 -0.84
N VAL A 244 14.42 2.20 0.06
CA VAL A 244 12.96 2.11 -0.11
C VAL A 244 12.32 3.50 0.04
N ARG A 245 12.78 4.32 0.99
CA ARG A 245 12.30 5.71 1.16
C ARG A 245 12.61 6.55 -0.08
N GLU A 246 13.84 6.46 -0.61
CA GLU A 246 14.23 7.15 -1.84
C GLU A 246 13.43 6.67 -3.06
N LEU A 247 13.22 5.35 -3.17
CA LEU A 247 12.39 4.78 -4.24
C LEU A 247 10.97 5.36 -4.20
N MET A 248 10.35 5.44 -3.01
CA MET A 248 8.99 5.99 -2.86
C MET A 248 8.88 7.46 -3.29
N ARG A 249 9.94 8.27 -3.13
CA ARG A 249 9.97 9.66 -3.62
C ARG A 249 9.88 9.76 -5.15
N LEU A 250 10.27 8.68 -5.84
CA LEU A 250 10.20 8.59 -7.31
C LEU A 250 8.83 8.16 -7.84
N TYR A 251 7.89 7.89 -6.92
CA TYR A 251 6.47 7.64 -7.21
C TYR A 251 5.62 8.75 -6.56
N PRO A 252 5.66 9.98 -7.10
CA PRO A 252 4.92 11.09 -6.50
C PRO A 252 3.41 10.85 -6.60
N GLN A 253 2.67 11.34 -5.61
CA GLN A 253 1.22 11.46 -5.73
C GLN A 253 0.88 12.46 -6.84
N PRO A 254 -0.22 12.26 -7.58
CA PRO A 254 -0.69 13.24 -8.55
C PRO A 254 -0.88 14.59 -7.84
N ARG A 255 -0.27 15.61 -8.41
CA ARG A 255 -0.37 16.96 -7.84
C ARG A 255 -1.74 17.55 -8.17
N ASN A 256 -2.58 17.75 -7.18
CA ASN A 256 -3.66 18.72 -7.28
C ASN A 256 -3.04 20.10 -7.56
N ARG A 257 -3.80 21.02 -8.18
CA ARG A 257 -3.33 22.38 -8.48
C ARG A 257 -2.78 23.14 -7.26
N ARG A 258 -3.19 22.73 -6.04
CA ARG A 258 -2.65 23.18 -4.74
C ARG A 258 -2.32 21.95 -3.91
N PRO A 259 -1.09 21.82 -3.37
CA PRO A 259 -0.76 20.75 -2.44
C PRO A 259 -1.58 20.91 -1.16
N SER A 260 -2.10 19.79 -0.64
CA SER A 260 -2.82 19.79 0.64
C SER A 260 -1.88 19.93 1.86
N VAL A 261 -0.60 19.59 1.65
CA VAL A 261 0.44 19.68 2.68
C VAL A 261 1.65 20.38 2.07
N GLU A 262 2.13 21.43 2.73
CA GLU A 262 3.32 22.17 2.33
C GLU A 262 4.30 22.21 3.51
N TYR A 263 5.55 21.92 3.24
CA TYR A 263 6.65 22.04 4.20
C TYR A 263 7.97 22.18 3.46
N ILE A 264 8.99 22.72 4.13
CA ILE A 264 10.36 22.73 3.62
C ILE A 264 10.93 21.31 3.80
N PRO A 265 11.28 20.58 2.73
CA PRO A 265 11.72 19.17 2.80
C PRO A 265 13.20 19.08 3.24
N ALA A 266 13.52 19.68 4.37
CA ALA A 266 14.83 19.63 5.01
C ALA A 266 14.62 19.33 6.50
N PRO A 267 15.59 18.66 7.17
CA PRO A 267 15.52 18.47 8.61
C PRO A 267 15.38 19.82 9.30
N TYR A 268 14.32 19.97 10.10
CA TYR A 268 14.10 21.17 10.88
C TYR A 268 14.83 21.06 12.20
N GLN A 269 15.80 21.94 12.41
CA GLN A 269 16.41 22.18 13.71
C GLN A 269 15.82 23.49 14.23
N SER A 270 15.20 23.45 15.41
CA SER A 270 14.72 24.67 16.04
C SER A 270 15.88 25.65 16.13
N PRO A 271 15.72 26.91 15.63
CA PRO A 271 16.73 27.93 15.84
C PRO A 271 17.00 28.09 17.35
N PRO A 272 18.22 28.41 17.77
CA PRO A 272 18.49 28.71 19.16
C PRO A 272 17.46 29.71 19.67
N ARG A 273 16.86 29.44 20.83
CA ARG A 273 15.92 30.41 21.45
C ARG A 273 16.66 31.72 21.59
N GLU A 274 16.28 32.74 20.82
CA GLU A 274 16.72 34.11 21.12
C GLU A 274 16.32 34.40 22.57
N PRO A 275 17.25 34.98 23.38
CA PRO A 275 16.91 35.39 24.72
C PRO A 275 15.75 36.37 24.63
N ALA A 276 14.68 36.09 25.40
CA ALA A 276 13.48 36.91 25.38
C ALA A 276 13.86 38.40 25.48
N ARG A 277 13.55 39.17 24.46
CA ARG A 277 13.72 40.62 24.51
C ARG A 277 12.92 41.11 25.71
N ARG A 278 13.63 41.55 26.77
CA ARG A 278 12.99 42.20 27.89
C ARG A 278 12.33 43.46 27.35
N TRP A 279 11.02 43.47 27.34
CA TRP A 279 10.24 44.66 27.05
C TRP A 279 10.63 45.72 28.09
N PRO A 280 10.98 46.99 27.70
CA PRO A 280 11.29 48.03 28.67
C PRO A 280 10.06 48.24 29.52
N SER A 281 10.23 48.06 30.86
CA SER A 281 9.18 48.34 31.81
C SER A 281 8.86 49.85 31.74
N SER A 282 7.68 50.17 31.22
CA SER A 282 7.12 51.52 31.34
C SER A 282 6.91 51.86 32.79
N ARG A 283 7.82 52.63 33.39
CA ARG A 283 7.53 53.28 34.66
C ARG A 283 6.43 54.33 34.43
N PRO A 284 5.35 54.36 35.23
CA PRO A 284 4.41 55.46 35.14
C PRO A 284 5.06 56.76 35.60
N PRO A 285 4.70 57.91 34.98
CA PRO A 285 5.26 59.19 35.39
C PRO A 285 4.86 59.49 36.85
N SER A 286 5.84 59.87 37.69
CA SER A 286 5.63 60.40 39.01
C SER A 286 4.83 61.68 38.93
N ARG A 287 3.63 61.68 39.52
CA ARG A 287 2.88 62.96 39.77
C ARG A 287 3.62 63.74 40.85
N GLY A 288 4.13 64.93 40.49
CA GLY A 288 4.46 66.00 41.36
C GLY A 288 3.27 66.96 41.49
#